data_9170fd6f70780424d8848341c7cf6890
#
_entry.id   9170fd6f70780424d8848341c7cf6890
#
_cell.length_a   1.000
_cell.length_b   1.000
_cell.length_c   1.000
_cell.angle_alpha   90.00
_cell.angle_beta   90.00
_cell.angle_gamma   90.00
#
_symmetry.space_group_name_H-M   'P 1'
#
loop_
_entity.id
_entity.type
_entity.pdbx_description
1 polymer ?
#
loop_
_entity_poly.entity_id
_entity_poly.type
_entity_poly.pdbx_seq_one_letter_code
_entity_poly.pdbx_strand_id
1 'polypeptide(L)'
;MAKKLAEEAVEVVIDAMNGDRDAVVKESADLIYNLVVLWVSSGIRPEDVWREMDRRERLLGIAEKVPKKVLEEGARRQIIALESRRVRKRR
;
A
#
# COMPACT_ATOMS: atom_id res chain seq x y z
N MET A 1 16.27 -11.30 4.08
CA MET A 1 14.91 -10.93 4.48
C MET A 1 14.25 -9.94 3.51
N ALA A 2 14.87 -8.82 3.21
CA ALA A 2 14.30 -7.85 2.27
C ALA A 2 14.08 -8.42 0.87
N LYS A 3 14.99 -9.23 0.38
CA LYS A 3 14.86 -9.91 -0.91
C LYS A 3 13.63 -10.83 -0.95
N LYS A 4 13.42 -11.60 0.12
CA LYS A 4 12.28 -12.51 0.22
C LYS A 4 10.96 -11.73 0.22
N LEU A 5 10.92 -10.62 0.92
CA LEU A 5 9.73 -9.76 0.97
C LEU A 5 9.37 -9.24 -0.43
N ALA A 6 10.37 -8.79 -1.19
CA ALA A 6 10.16 -8.32 -2.55
C ALA A 6 9.65 -9.43 -3.47
N GLU A 7 10.22 -10.64 -3.35
CA GLU A 7 9.79 -11.80 -4.13
C GLU A 7 8.33 -12.16 -3.84
N GLU A 8 7.95 -12.17 -2.58
CA GLU A 8 6.57 -12.49 -2.19
C GLU A 8 5.58 -11.43 -2.67
N ALA A 9 5.97 -10.16 -2.67
CA ALA A 9 5.13 -9.09 -3.21
C ALA A 9 4.86 -9.30 -4.70
N VAL A 10 5.87 -9.68 -5.47
CA VAL A 10 5.73 -9.98 -6.90
C VAL A 10 4.83 -11.20 -7.11
N GLU A 11 4.97 -12.25 -6.30
CA GLU A 11 4.14 -13.44 -6.39
C GLU A 11 2.66 -13.12 -6.14
N VAL A 12 2.36 -12.28 -5.17
CA VAL A 12 0.98 -11.83 -4.90
C VAL A 12 0.39 -11.17 -6.14
N VAL A 13 1.16 -10.30 -6.80
CA VAL A 13 0.69 -9.60 -8.01
C VAL A 13 0.44 -10.61 -9.14
N ILE A 14 1.38 -11.53 -9.36
CA ILE A 14 1.26 -12.55 -10.42
C ILE A 14 0.03 -13.43 -10.18
N ASP A 15 -0.15 -13.91 -8.96
CA ASP A 15 -1.28 -14.77 -8.60
C ASP A 15 -2.62 -14.03 -8.77
N ALA A 16 -2.65 -12.75 -8.42
CA ALA A 16 -3.83 -11.91 -8.62
C ALA A 16 -4.15 -11.75 -10.10
N MET A 17 -3.14 -11.54 -10.94
CA MET A 17 -3.32 -11.43 -12.39
C MET A 17 -3.82 -12.72 -13.01
N ASN A 18 -3.41 -13.87 -12.45
CA ASN A 18 -3.85 -15.18 -12.90
C ASN A 18 -5.23 -15.59 -12.35
N GLY A 19 -5.80 -14.78 -11.48
CA GLY A 19 -7.10 -15.07 -10.87
C GLY A 19 -7.06 -16.19 -9.84
N ASP A 20 -5.89 -16.56 -9.34
CA ASP A 20 -5.73 -17.60 -8.31
C ASP A 20 -5.94 -17.02 -6.92
N ARG A 21 -7.21 -17.01 -6.51
CA ARG A 21 -7.63 -16.38 -5.25
C ARG A 21 -6.99 -17.02 -4.02
N ASP A 22 -6.93 -18.35 -3.98
CA ASP A 22 -6.35 -19.05 -2.82
C ASP A 22 -4.87 -18.79 -2.69
N ALA A 23 -4.15 -18.75 -3.80
CA ALA A 23 -2.74 -18.41 -3.81
C ALA A 23 -2.52 -16.96 -3.33
N VAL A 24 -3.35 -16.03 -3.77
CA VAL A 24 -3.28 -14.63 -3.31
C VAL A 24 -3.44 -14.54 -1.79
N VAL A 25 -4.39 -15.28 -1.22
CA VAL A 25 -4.60 -15.27 0.24
C VAL A 25 -3.37 -15.79 0.97
N LYS A 26 -2.82 -16.92 0.54
CA LYS A 26 -1.65 -17.53 1.18
C LYS A 26 -0.42 -16.66 1.06
N GLU A 27 -0.13 -16.17 -0.14
CA GLU A 27 1.05 -15.33 -0.38
C GLU A 27 0.91 -13.97 0.33
N SER A 28 -0.31 -13.44 0.43
CA SER A 28 -0.56 -12.20 1.15
C SER A 28 -0.28 -12.36 2.65
N ALA A 29 -0.65 -13.50 3.23
CA ALA A 29 -0.34 -13.80 4.63
C ALA A 29 1.17 -13.85 4.87
N ASP A 30 1.90 -14.53 3.97
CA ASP A 30 3.35 -14.60 4.04
C ASP A 30 3.99 -13.22 3.88
N LEU A 31 3.48 -12.43 2.94
CA LEU A 31 3.96 -11.07 2.70
C LEU A 31 3.80 -10.21 3.95
N ILE A 32 2.63 -10.22 4.57
CA ILE A 32 2.36 -9.43 5.78
C ILE A 32 3.26 -9.90 6.93
N TYR A 33 3.39 -11.22 7.10
CA TYR A 33 4.28 -11.78 8.13
C TYR A 33 5.72 -11.28 7.97
N ASN A 34 6.27 -11.41 6.77
CA ASN A 34 7.64 -10.97 6.51
C ASN A 34 7.81 -9.46 6.64
N LEU A 35 6.77 -8.71 6.29
CA LEU A 35 6.77 -7.25 6.46
C LEU A 35 6.84 -6.88 7.95
N VAL A 36 6.04 -7.53 8.79
CA VAL A 36 6.07 -7.32 10.25
C VAL A 36 7.44 -7.68 10.82
N VAL A 37 8.03 -8.80 10.38
CA VAL A 37 9.38 -9.19 10.81
C VAL A 37 10.40 -8.13 10.42
N LEU A 38 10.30 -7.56 9.22
CA LEU A 38 11.17 -6.48 8.77
C LEU A 38 11.03 -5.25 9.66
N TRP A 39 9.82 -4.86 10.01
CA TRP A 39 9.61 -3.73 10.92
C TRP A 39 10.29 -3.94 12.24
N VAL A 40 10.04 -5.09 12.88
CA VAL A 40 10.61 -5.42 14.19
C VAL A 40 12.13 -5.43 14.13
N SER A 41 12.72 -6.01 13.10
CA SER A 41 14.17 -6.05 12.94
C SER A 41 14.77 -4.67 12.63
N SER A 42 13.95 -3.74 12.14
CA SER A 42 14.35 -2.35 11.89
C SER A 42 14.07 -1.42 13.07
N GLY A 43 13.61 -1.96 14.18
CA GLY A 43 13.29 -1.17 15.37
C GLY A 43 11.96 -0.45 15.31
N ILE A 44 11.08 -0.86 14.38
CA ILE A 44 9.75 -0.29 14.21
C ILE A 44 8.75 -1.19 14.89
N ARG A 45 7.86 -0.63 15.72
CA ARG A 45 6.78 -1.39 16.32
C ARG A 45 5.59 -1.44 15.35
N PRO A 46 4.94 -2.60 15.20
CA PRO A 46 3.75 -2.69 14.36
C PRO A 46 2.68 -1.65 14.71
N GLU A 47 2.55 -1.31 16.00
CA GLU A 47 1.59 -0.30 16.48
C GLU A 47 1.83 1.07 15.86
N ASP A 48 3.07 1.41 15.55
CA ASP A 48 3.40 2.69 14.91
C ASP A 48 2.83 2.75 13.50
N VAL A 49 2.86 1.62 12.80
CA VAL A 49 2.29 1.50 11.45
C VAL A 49 0.76 1.60 11.51
N TRP A 50 0.15 0.86 12.45
CA TRP A 50 -1.31 0.90 12.62
C TRP A 50 -1.79 2.31 12.98
N ARG A 51 -1.02 3.01 13.81
CA ARG A 51 -1.32 4.40 14.19
C ARG A 51 -1.28 5.34 12.99
N GLU A 52 -0.30 5.16 12.10
CA GLU A 52 -0.23 5.94 10.86
C GLU A 52 -1.40 5.64 9.93
N MET A 53 -1.82 4.38 9.84
CA MET A 53 -2.98 3.99 9.06
C MET A 53 -4.25 4.62 9.63
N ASP A 54 -4.41 4.61 10.95
CA ASP A 54 -5.54 5.28 11.63
C ASP A 54 -5.56 6.78 11.35
N ARG A 55 -4.39 7.41 11.37
CA ARG A 55 -4.27 8.84 11.06
C ARG A 55 -4.76 9.13 9.65
N ARG A 56 -4.36 8.31 8.68
CA ARG A 56 -4.80 8.46 7.29
C ARG A 56 -6.28 8.23 7.14
N GLU A 57 -6.82 7.24 7.82
CA GLU A 57 -8.25 6.94 7.81
C GLU A 57 -9.06 8.11 8.38
N ARG A 58 -8.60 8.73 9.47
CA ARG A 58 -9.24 9.93 10.04
C ARG A 58 -9.21 11.11 9.08
N LEU A 59 -8.10 11.29 8.36
CA LEU A 59 -7.99 12.33 7.34
C LEU A 59 -8.98 12.08 6.19
N LEU A 60 -9.13 10.82 5.76
CA LEU A 60 -10.12 10.44 4.76
C LEU A 60 -11.55 10.68 5.27
N GLY A 61 -11.82 10.37 6.54
CA GLY A 61 -13.10 10.64 7.17
C GLY A 61 -13.44 12.11 7.20
N ILE A 62 -12.46 12.98 7.47
CA ILE A 62 -12.62 14.42 7.40
C ILE A 62 -12.89 14.85 5.95
N ALA A 63 -12.18 14.27 5.00
CA ALA A 63 -12.34 14.56 3.58
C ALA A 63 -13.75 14.21 3.08
N GLU A 64 -14.37 13.17 3.62
CA GLU A 64 -15.74 12.78 3.28
C GLU A 64 -16.77 13.87 3.61
N LYS A 65 -16.45 14.76 4.54
CA LYS A 65 -17.32 15.89 4.92
C LYS A 65 -17.17 17.10 4.01
N VAL A 66 -16.18 17.06 3.11
CA VAL A 66 -15.92 18.14 2.15
C VAL A 66 -16.80 17.90 0.90
N PRO A 67 -17.27 18.97 0.22
CA PRO A 67 -18.04 18.81 -1.01
C PRO A 67 -17.35 17.90 -2.02
N LYS A 68 -18.11 16.98 -2.61
CA LYS A 68 -17.63 15.97 -3.53
C LYS A 68 -16.77 16.54 -4.67
N LYS A 69 -17.18 17.70 -5.20
CA LYS A 69 -16.44 18.37 -6.28
C LYS A 69 -15.01 18.69 -5.88
N VAL A 70 -14.79 19.17 -4.65
CA VAL A 70 -13.46 19.52 -4.13
C VAL A 70 -12.61 18.25 -3.97
N LEU A 71 -13.21 17.16 -3.50
CA LEU A 71 -12.52 15.88 -3.35
C LEU A 71 -12.08 15.31 -4.70
N GLU A 72 -12.94 15.37 -5.70
CA GLU A 72 -12.64 14.88 -7.04
C GLU A 72 -11.48 15.63 -7.68
N GLU A 73 -11.44 16.96 -7.53
CA GLU A 73 -10.33 17.76 -8.02
C GLU A 73 -9.03 17.45 -7.30
N GLY A 74 -9.07 17.31 -5.98
CA GLY A 74 -7.90 16.95 -5.18
C GLY A 74 -7.33 15.58 -5.58
N ALA A 75 -8.19 14.58 -5.72
CA ALA A 75 -7.81 13.24 -6.12
C ALA A 75 -7.22 13.24 -7.53
N ARG A 76 -7.83 13.98 -8.46
CA ARG A 76 -7.33 14.12 -9.83
C ARG A 76 -5.92 14.70 -9.86
N ARG A 77 -5.66 15.75 -9.07
CA ARG A 77 -4.33 16.37 -8.98
C ARG A 77 -3.29 15.39 -8.45
N GLN A 78 -3.63 14.62 -7.42
CA GLN A 78 -2.72 13.62 -6.85
C GLN A 78 -2.40 12.51 -7.84
N ILE A 79 -3.38 12.02 -8.56
CA ILE A 79 -3.19 10.97 -9.56
C ILE A 79 -2.28 11.48 -10.67
N ILE A 80 -2.49 12.69 -11.17
CA ILE A 80 -1.65 13.30 -12.21
C ILE A 80 -0.21 13.43 -11.72
N ALA A 81 0.00 13.89 -10.48
CA ALA A 81 1.32 14.03 -9.88
C ALA A 81 2.05 12.68 -9.77
N LEU A 82 1.34 11.62 -9.35
CA LEU A 82 1.90 10.28 -9.25
C LEU A 82 2.26 9.71 -10.62
N GLU A 83 1.41 9.90 -11.61
CA GLU A 83 1.69 9.46 -12.97
C GLU A 83 2.90 10.18 -13.55
N SER A 84 3.03 11.48 -13.34
CA SER A 84 4.19 12.26 -13.76
C SER A 84 5.48 11.74 -13.13
N ARG A 85 5.47 11.38 -11.85
CA ARG A 85 6.61 10.78 -11.15
C ARG A 85 6.97 9.42 -11.73
N ARG A 86 5.96 8.61 -12.04
CA ARG A 86 6.16 7.28 -12.62
C ARG A 86 6.84 7.35 -13.97
N VAL A 87 6.42 8.27 -14.82
CA VAL A 87 7.02 8.49 -16.15
C VAL A 87 8.48 8.93 -16.01
N ARG A 88 8.79 9.83 -15.07
CA ARG A 88 10.16 10.29 -14.81
C ARG A 88 11.08 9.15 -14.37
N LYS A 89 10.60 8.24 -13.52
CA LYS A 89 11.40 7.12 -13.01
C LYS A 89 11.71 6.07 -14.06
N ARG A 90 10.93 5.98 -15.12
CA ARG A 90 11.13 5.01 -16.21
C ARG A 90 12.15 5.47 -17.25
N ARG A 91 12.57 6.70 -17.19
CA ARG A 91 13.62 7.26 -18.02
C ARG A 91 14.95 7.24 -17.25
#